data_a5b7ab76f2a58242d61e490c9afe9733
#
_entry.id   a5b7ab76f2a58242d61e490c9afe9733
#
_cell.length_a   1.000
_cell.length_b   1.000
_cell.length_c   1.000
_cell.angle_alpha   90.00
_cell.angle_beta   90.00
_cell.angle_gamma   90.00
#
_symmetry.space_group_name_H-M   'P 1'
#
loop_
_entity.id
_entity.type
_entity.pdbx_description
1 polymer ?
#
loop_
_entity_poly.entity_id
_entity_poly.type
_entity_poly.pdbx_seq_one_letter_code
_entity_poly.pdbx_strand_id
1 'polypeptide(L)'
;IYYGMISFMDKNIGKIINKLDQIGELDNTIIIFTTDHGHFIGQHGLIAKGPFHYEDMLRLPFIVRWPGKVPKNTSSSSLISLVDLAPTFLKIAGIDIPTQMQGVDQTNVFYGNAENKRNHIFVENRHNPRMPHLKTYINNNYKISIYREANYGELFDLESDPNEYNNLWDNANAQ
;
A
#
# COMPACT_ATOMS: atom_id res chain seq x y z
N ILE A 1 -22.37 4.01 -11.02
CA ILE A 1 -21.99 5.13 -10.11
C ILE A 1 -20.50 5.05 -9.76
N TYR A 2 -19.96 3.93 -9.26
CA TYR A 2 -18.56 3.80 -8.80
C TYR A 2 -17.53 4.20 -9.89
N TYR A 3 -17.63 3.63 -11.11
CA TYR A 3 -16.75 4.00 -12.23
C TYR A 3 -16.90 5.47 -12.65
N GLY A 4 -18.10 6.04 -12.51
CA GLY A 4 -18.30 7.47 -12.75
C GLY A 4 -17.55 8.36 -11.75
N MET A 5 -17.45 7.95 -10.49
CA MET A 5 -16.63 8.64 -9.49
C MET A 5 -15.13 8.55 -9.81
N ILE A 6 -14.66 7.38 -10.27
CA ILE A 6 -13.27 7.23 -10.72
C ILE A 6 -12.96 8.16 -11.88
N SER A 7 -13.81 8.20 -12.92
CA SER A 7 -13.63 9.09 -14.07
C SER A 7 -13.68 10.58 -13.67
N PHE A 8 -14.52 10.93 -12.70
CA PHE A 8 -14.58 12.30 -12.18
C PHE A 8 -13.31 12.68 -11.42
N MET A 9 -12.78 11.77 -10.60
CA MET A 9 -11.52 11.95 -9.89
C MET A 9 -10.35 12.11 -10.87
N ASP A 10 -10.23 11.21 -11.84
CA ASP A 10 -9.20 11.26 -12.88
C ASP A 10 -9.21 12.59 -13.65
N LYS A 11 -10.40 13.07 -14.05
CA LYS A 11 -10.55 14.39 -14.69
C LYS A 11 -10.03 15.53 -13.80
N ASN A 12 -10.23 15.48 -12.48
CA ASN A 12 -9.74 16.53 -11.59
C ASN A 12 -8.24 16.43 -11.32
N ILE A 13 -7.69 15.23 -11.24
CA ILE A 13 -6.23 15.01 -11.20
C ILE A 13 -5.59 15.59 -12.46
N GLY A 14 -6.18 15.33 -13.64
CA GLY A 14 -5.72 15.91 -14.91
C GLY A 14 -5.68 17.43 -14.89
N LYS A 15 -6.64 18.12 -14.24
CA LYS A 15 -6.59 19.59 -14.10
C LYS A 15 -5.40 20.06 -13.26
N ILE A 16 -5.05 19.34 -12.20
CA ILE A 16 -3.90 19.67 -11.36
C ILE A 16 -2.61 19.51 -12.17
N ILE A 17 -2.45 18.40 -12.88
CA ILE A 17 -1.29 18.13 -13.73
C ILE A 17 -1.15 19.18 -14.81
N ASN A 18 -2.25 19.51 -15.52
CA ASN A 18 -2.26 20.55 -16.54
C ASN A 18 -1.90 21.94 -15.98
N LYS A 19 -2.31 22.21 -14.72
CA LYS A 19 -1.94 23.48 -14.08
C LYS A 19 -0.45 23.56 -13.78
N LEU A 20 0.16 22.47 -13.30
CA LEU A 20 1.62 22.37 -13.10
C LEU A 20 2.38 22.57 -14.41
N ASP A 21 1.89 21.99 -15.50
CA ASP A 21 2.48 22.15 -16.83
C ASP A 21 2.41 23.60 -17.30
N GLN A 22 1.24 24.25 -17.20
CA GLN A 22 1.02 25.64 -17.59
C GLN A 22 1.93 26.64 -16.87
N ILE A 23 2.28 26.37 -15.62
CA ILE A 23 3.18 27.23 -14.84
C ILE A 23 4.65 26.80 -14.94
N GLY A 24 4.98 25.79 -15.75
CA GLY A 24 6.35 25.33 -15.98
C GLY A 24 6.95 24.50 -14.83
N GLU A 25 6.13 24.04 -13.87
CA GLU A 25 6.60 23.32 -12.69
C GLU A 25 6.37 21.80 -12.75
N LEU A 26 5.80 21.27 -13.83
CA LEU A 26 5.47 19.86 -13.92
C LEU A 26 6.68 18.94 -13.81
N ASP A 27 7.80 19.31 -14.41
CA ASP A 27 9.03 18.50 -14.37
C ASP A 27 9.88 18.76 -13.12
N ASN A 28 9.60 19.84 -12.37
CA ASN A 28 10.18 20.13 -11.08
C ASN A 28 9.33 19.62 -9.91
N THR A 29 8.29 18.85 -10.18
CA THR A 29 7.35 18.34 -9.16
C THR A 29 7.37 16.81 -9.12
N ILE A 30 7.50 16.26 -7.91
CA ILE A 30 7.23 14.84 -7.65
C ILE A 30 5.74 14.66 -7.54
N ILE A 31 5.17 13.78 -8.37
CA ILE A 31 3.76 13.43 -8.31
C ILE A 31 3.65 11.99 -7.83
N ILE A 32 2.88 11.77 -6.75
CA ILE A 32 2.56 10.44 -6.24
C ILE A 32 1.05 10.28 -6.23
N PHE A 33 0.58 9.20 -6.84
CA PHE A 33 -0.81 8.77 -6.77
C PHE A 33 -0.92 7.53 -5.91
N THR A 34 -1.70 7.62 -4.84
CA THR A 34 -2.02 6.51 -3.95
C THR A 34 -3.33 6.79 -3.20
N THR A 35 -3.75 5.89 -2.33
CA THR A 35 -4.90 6.05 -1.43
C THR A 35 -4.55 5.54 -0.03
N ASP A 36 -5.38 5.83 0.95
CA ASP A 36 -5.20 5.41 2.36
C ASP A 36 -5.56 3.93 2.57
N HIS A 37 -6.58 3.42 1.88
CA HIS A 37 -7.03 2.02 1.92
C HIS A 37 -7.84 1.68 0.66
N GLY A 38 -8.07 0.40 0.44
CA GLY A 38 -8.93 -0.11 -0.61
C GLY A 38 -10.43 -0.06 -0.25
N HIS A 39 -11.24 -0.78 -1.02
CA HIS A 39 -12.70 -0.79 -0.86
C HIS A 39 -13.28 -2.09 -1.42
N PHE A 40 -14.06 -2.81 -0.61
CA PHE A 40 -14.76 -4.00 -1.07
C PHE A 40 -15.97 -3.62 -1.94
N ILE A 41 -16.10 -4.25 -3.07
CA ILE A 41 -17.23 -4.12 -3.99
C ILE A 41 -17.86 -5.48 -4.35
N GLY A 42 -17.80 -6.41 -3.38
CA GLY A 42 -18.35 -7.77 -3.48
C GLY A 42 -17.34 -8.87 -3.16
N GLN A 43 -16.04 -8.56 -3.14
CA GLN A 43 -14.99 -9.52 -2.80
C GLN A 43 -15.22 -10.04 -1.38
N HIS A 44 -14.97 -11.34 -1.15
CA HIS A 44 -15.21 -12.03 0.12
C HIS A 44 -16.64 -11.86 0.67
N GLY A 45 -17.63 -11.50 -0.19
CA GLY A 45 -18.99 -11.17 0.24
C GLY A 45 -19.11 -9.84 0.98
N LEU A 46 -18.06 -8.99 0.93
CA LEU A 46 -17.98 -7.73 1.66
C LEU A 46 -18.27 -6.54 0.75
N ILE A 47 -18.78 -5.46 1.35
CA ILE A 47 -19.00 -4.17 0.71
C ILE A 47 -18.46 -3.04 1.59
N ALA A 48 -18.11 -1.90 0.95
CA ALA A 48 -17.54 -0.74 1.62
C ALA A 48 -16.15 -1.02 2.22
N LYS A 49 -15.78 -0.36 3.30
CA LYS A 49 -14.55 -0.60 4.07
C LYS A 49 -14.88 -1.36 5.35
N GLY A 50 -13.92 -2.06 5.87
CA GLY A 50 -14.07 -2.84 7.11
C GLY A 50 -12.73 -3.06 7.80
N PRO A 51 -12.73 -3.83 8.89
CA PRO A 51 -11.51 -4.12 9.65
C PRO A 51 -10.63 -5.21 9.02
N PHE A 52 -11.14 -5.91 8.01
CA PHE A 52 -10.47 -7.08 7.43
C PHE A 52 -9.33 -6.66 6.50
N HIS A 53 -8.21 -7.38 6.58
CA HIS A 53 -6.97 -7.03 5.91
C HIS A 53 -6.71 -7.85 4.64
N TYR A 54 -7.76 -8.07 3.83
CA TYR A 54 -7.61 -8.66 2.51
C TYR A 54 -6.88 -7.74 1.53
N GLU A 55 -6.30 -8.30 0.48
CA GLU A 55 -5.57 -7.54 -0.55
C GLU A 55 -6.40 -6.42 -1.16
N ASP A 56 -7.73 -6.60 -1.30
CA ASP A 56 -8.65 -5.55 -1.76
C ASP A 56 -8.64 -4.28 -0.88
N MET A 57 -8.22 -4.40 0.38
CA MET A 57 -8.08 -3.28 1.31
C MET A 57 -6.64 -2.79 1.43
N LEU A 58 -5.65 -3.66 1.29
CA LEU A 58 -4.27 -3.36 1.63
C LEU A 58 -3.36 -3.13 0.42
N ARG A 59 -3.66 -3.76 -0.73
CA ARG A 59 -2.87 -3.59 -1.95
C ARG A 59 -3.32 -2.34 -2.70
N LEU A 60 -2.70 -1.24 -2.37
CA LEU A 60 -3.06 0.07 -2.88
C LEU A 60 -2.41 0.37 -4.23
N PRO A 61 -3.07 1.15 -5.12
CA PRO A 61 -2.38 1.73 -6.25
C PRO A 61 -1.26 2.64 -5.75
N PHE A 62 -0.08 2.54 -6.37
CA PHE A 62 1.05 3.38 -6.02
C PHE A 62 1.82 3.73 -7.30
N ILE A 63 1.76 4.99 -7.70
CA ILE A 63 2.41 5.50 -8.91
C ILE A 63 3.27 6.69 -8.54
N VAL A 64 4.52 6.69 -8.98
CA VAL A 64 5.46 7.80 -8.77
C VAL A 64 5.89 8.36 -10.13
N ARG A 65 5.76 9.67 -10.29
CA ARG A 65 6.32 10.43 -11.42
C ARG A 65 7.32 11.45 -10.89
N TRP A 66 8.57 11.34 -11.33
CA TRP A 66 9.61 12.32 -11.06
C TRP A 66 10.62 12.31 -12.22
N PRO A 67 10.47 13.20 -13.20
CA PRO A 67 11.31 13.23 -14.38
C PRO A 67 12.80 13.38 -14.04
N GLY A 68 13.64 12.62 -14.73
CA GLY A 68 15.08 12.64 -14.53
C GLY A 68 15.58 11.89 -13.28
N LYS A 69 14.69 11.41 -12.42
CA LYS A 69 15.02 10.65 -11.20
C LYS A 69 14.38 9.26 -11.17
N VAL A 70 13.09 9.18 -11.47
CA VAL A 70 12.34 7.90 -11.52
C VAL A 70 12.32 7.40 -12.95
N PRO A 71 12.75 6.15 -13.22
CA PRO A 71 12.73 5.58 -14.57
C PRO A 71 11.30 5.52 -15.13
N LYS A 72 11.16 5.77 -16.43
CA LYS A 72 9.87 5.66 -17.12
C LYS A 72 9.52 4.21 -17.43
N ASN A 73 8.22 3.88 -17.40
CA ASN A 73 7.70 2.57 -17.79
C ASN A 73 8.34 1.40 -17.03
N THR A 74 8.60 1.59 -15.75
CA THR A 74 9.12 0.55 -14.85
C THR A 74 8.09 0.20 -13.79
N SER A 75 8.19 -1.01 -13.28
CA SER A 75 7.44 -1.47 -12.12
C SER A 75 8.39 -2.11 -11.11
N SER A 76 7.99 -2.13 -9.85
CA SER A 76 8.73 -2.78 -8.76
C SER A 76 7.78 -3.66 -7.96
N SER A 77 8.27 -4.82 -7.53
CA SER A 77 7.61 -5.70 -6.57
C SER A 77 8.01 -5.41 -5.12
N SER A 78 8.78 -4.35 -4.89
CA SER A 78 9.22 -3.97 -3.55
C SER A 78 8.03 -3.62 -2.67
N LEU A 79 8.06 -4.11 -1.44
CA LEU A 79 7.06 -3.77 -0.43
C LEU A 79 7.22 -2.31 -0.01
N ILE A 80 6.12 -1.57 -0.05
CA ILE A 80 6.02 -0.17 0.40
C ILE A 80 4.85 -0.06 1.36
N SER A 81 5.05 0.60 2.48
CA SER A 81 3.99 0.97 3.41
C SER A 81 3.79 2.49 3.40
N LEU A 82 2.57 2.97 3.65
CA LEU A 82 2.29 4.42 3.70
C LEU A 82 3.13 5.15 4.75
N VAL A 83 3.56 4.48 5.81
CA VAL A 83 4.47 5.06 6.83
C VAL A 83 5.86 5.37 6.26
N ASP A 84 6.23 4.80 5.11
CA ASP A 84 7.51 5.02 4.45
C ASP A 84 7.57 6.34 3.67
N LEU A 85 6.41 6.94 3.39
CA LEU A 85 6.34 8.18 2.60
C LEU A 85 7.04 9.34 3.31
N ALA A 86 6.78 9.53 4.60
CA ALA A 86 7.35 10.64 5.36
C ALA A 86 8.90 10.59 5.40
N PRO A 87 9.56 9.50 5.83
CA PRO A 87 11.01 9.42 5.80
C PRO A 87 11.59 9.50 4.38
N THR A 88 10.89 8.97 3.37
CA THR A 88 11.31 9.09 1.97
C THR A 88 11.30 10.53 1.50
N PHE A 89 10.26 11.31 1.82
CA PHE A 89 10.20 12.73 1.45
C PHE A 89 11.25 13.57 2.17
N LEU A 90 11.49 13.31 3.45
CA LEU A 90 12.57 13.98 4.18
C LEU A 90 13.93 13.70 3.54
N LYS A 91 14.20 12.45 3.19
CA LYS A 91 15.43 12.06 2.49
C LYS A 91 15.60 12.77 1.14
N ILE A 92 14.53 12.82 0.35
CA ILE A 92 14.52 13.51 -0.94
C ILE A 92 14.77 15.01 -0.77
N ALA A 93 14.25 15.62 0.29
CA ALA A 93 14.43 17.02 0.63
C ALA A 93 15.80 17.32 1.25
N GLY A 94 16.66 16.31 1.47
CA GLY A 94 17.96 16.48 2.13
C GLY A 94 17.85 16.78 3.63
N ILE A 95 16.75 16.40 4.26
CA ILE A 95 16.47 16.57 5.68
C ILE A 95 16.74 15.24 6.40
N ASP A 96 17.36 15.32 7.57
CA ASP A 96 17.62 14.14 8.41
C ASP A 96 16.31 13.49 8.86
N ILE A 97 16.26 12.16 8.77
CA ILE A 97 15.09 11.38 9.20
C ILE A 97 15.14 11.24 10.72
N PRO A 98 14.12 11.72 11.46
CA PRO A 98 14.05 11.56 12.90
C PRO A 98 14.09 10.08 13.32
N THR A 99 14.86 9.74 14.35
CA THR A 99 15.09 8.36 14.80
C THR A 99 13.85 7.64 15.30
N GLN A 100 12.82 8.38 15.72
CA GLN A 100 11.53 7.84 16.16
C GLN A 100 10.59 7.44 15.00
N MET A 101 10.92 7.76 13.74
CA MET A 101 10.12 7.35 12.59
C MET A 101 10.25 5.83 12.37
N GLN A 102 9.12 5.15 12.25
CA GLN A 102 9.05 3.70 12.02
C GLN A 102 9.09 3.32 10.54
N GLY A 103 8.81 4.26 9.66
CA GLY A 103 8.92 4.08 8.21
C GLY A 103 10.37 3.99 7.76
N VAL A 104 10.61 3.36 6.62
CA VAL A 104 11.92 3.26 5.98
C VAL A 104 11.99 4.17 4.74
N ASP A 105 13.16 4.71 4.48
CA ASP A 105 13.41 5.48 3.27
C ASP A 105 13.39 4.56 2.02
N GLN A 106 12.47 4.82 1.11
CA GLN A 106 12.24 4.09 -0.14
C GLN A 106 12.82 4.80 -1.38
N THR A 107 13.67 5.80 -1.19
CA THR A 107 14.25 6.60 -2.28
C THR A 107 14.91 5.72 -3.35
N ASN A 108 15.64 4.68 -2.93
CA ASN A 108 16.29 3.75 -3.87
C ASN A 108 15.27 2.98 -4.71
N VAL A 109 14.15 2.55 -4.12
CA VAL A 109 13.05 1.90 -4.85
C VAL A 109 12.44 2.85 -5.88
N PHE A 110 12.24 4.12 -5.52
CA PHE A 110 11.75 5.14 -6.47
C PHE A 110 12.72 5.35 -7.64
N TYR A 111 14.02 5.31 -7.40
CA TYR A 111 15.03 5.44 -8.45
C TYR A 111 15.21 4.19 -9.32
N GLY A 112 14.42 3.14 -9.06
CA GLY A 112 14.52 1.88 -9.81
C GLY A 112 15.69 0.99 -9.39
N ASN A 113 16.33 1.29 -8.27
CA ASN A 113 17.37 0.44 -7.70
C ASN A 113 16.72 -0.74 -6.97
N ALA A 114 17.27 -1.95 -7.17
CA ALA A 114 16.68 -3.21 -6.69
C ALA A 114 16.79 -3.44 -5.16
N GLU A 115 17.30 -2.50 -4.39
CA GLU A 115 17.41 -2.65 -2.95
C GLU A 115 16.05 -2.47 -2.27
N ASN A 116 15.38 -3.59 -2.02
CA ASN A 116 14.21 -3.63 -1.16
C ASN A 116 14.66 -3.50 0.31
N LYS A 117 14.42 -2.34 0.91
CA LYS A 117 14.73 -2.10 2.33
C LYS A 117 13.70 -2.72 3.28
N ARG A 118 12.58 -3.16 2.74
CA ARG A 118 11.47 -3.72 3.51
C ARG A 118 11.18 -5.13 3.04
N ASN A 119 11.36 -6.11 3.92
CA ASN A 119 11.05 -7.52 3.65
C ASN A 119 9.67 -7.94 4.21
N HIS A 120 9.01 -7.05 4.97
CA HIS A 120 7.67 -7.28 5.50
C HIS A 120 6.95 -5.97 5.79
N ILE A 121 5.64 -6.07 5.94
CA ILE A 121 4.73 -4.99 6.36
C ILE A 121 3.91 -5.49 7.55
N PHE A 122 3.70 -4.60 8.53
CA PHE A 122 2.70 -4.80 9.57
C PHE A 122 1.54 -3.85 9.37
N VAL A 123 0.32 -4.40 9.50
CA VAL A 123 -0.92 -3.64 9.51
C VAL A 123 -1.69 -3.96 10.78
N GLU A 124 -2.25 -2.95 11.42
CA GLU A 124 -3.03 -3.12 12.64
C GLU A 124 -4.38 -2.38 12.50
N ASN A 125 -5.46 -3.06 12.87
CA ASN A 125 -6.76 -2.45 13.05
C ASN A 125 -7.17 -2.50 14.54
N ARG A 126 -7.38 -1.32 15.13
CA ARG A 126 -7.69 -1.19 16.57
C ARG A 126 -8.65 -0.04 16.87
N HIS A 127 -9.35 0.49 15.88
CA HIS A 127 -10.02 1.78 16.07
C HIS A 127 -11.35 1.73 16.86
N ASN A 128 -11.96 0.55 17.01
CA ASN A 128 -13.26 0.43 17.66
C ASN A 128 -13.31 -0.85 18.53
N PRO A 129 -13.66 -0.77 19.83
CA PRO A 129 -13.73 -1.93 20.71
C PRO A 129 -14.78 -2.99 20.30
N ARG A 130 -15.74 -2.63 19.44
CA ARG A 130 -16.77 -3.55 18.92
C ARG A 130 -16.38 -4.20 17.58
N MET A 131 -15.26 -3.81 16.99
CA MET A 131 -14.77 -4.37 15.73
C MET A 131 -13.62 -5.34 16.02
N PRO A 132 -13.36 -6.29 15.14
CA PRO A 132 -12.21 -7.16 15.29
C PRO A 132 -10.93 -6.34 15.45
N HIS A 133 -10.14 -6.69 16.48
CA HIS A 133 -8.79 -6.17 16.63
C HIS A 133 -7.85 -7.20 16.02
N LEU A 134 -7.25 -6.87 14.89
CA LEU A 134 -6.34 -7.77 14.21
C LEU A 134 -5.02 -7.11 13.87
N LYS A 135 -3.99 -7.95 13.81
CA LYS A 135 -2.65 -7.63 13.34
C LYS A 135 -2.31 -8.53 12.20
N THR A 136 -1.79 -7.94 11.15
CA THR A 136 -1.40 -8.68 9.95
C THR A 136 0.06 -8.44 9.64
N TYR A 137 0.78 -9.52 9.43
CA TYR A 137 2.13 -9.54 8.88
C TYR A 137 2.06 -9.98 7.41
N ILE A 138 2.74 -9.26 6.55
CA ILE A 138 2.76 -9.51 5.11
C ILE A 138 4.21 -9.51 4.65
N ASN A 139 4.60 -10.53 3.90
CA ASN A 139 5.82 -10.52 3.10
C ASN A 139 5.48 -10.77 1.62
N ASN A 140 6.48 -11.02 0.78
CA ASN A 140 6.24 -11.21 -0.65
C ASN A 140 5.40 -12.45 -0.99
N ASN A 141 5.39 -13.45 -0.12
CA ASN A 141 4.80 -14.76 -0.39
C ASN A 141 3.59 -15.05 0.50
N TYR A 142 3.61 -14.57 1.74
CA TYR A 142 2.63 -14.96 2.74
C TYR A 142 2.02 -13.75 3.45
N LYS A 143 0.75 -13.92 3.82
CA LYS A 143 0.05 -13.03 4.73
C LYS A 143 -0.53 -13.82 5.89
N ILE A 144 -0.25 -13.38 7.12
CA ILE A 144 -0.83 -13.95 8.33
C ILE A 144 -1.57 -12.85 9.11
N SER A 145 -2.83 -13.11 9.44
CA SER A 145 -3.67 -12.23 10.27
C SER A 145 -4.06 -12.93 11.57
N ILE A 146 -3.80 -12.28 12.69
CA ILE A 146 -4.13 -12.78 14.04
C ILE A 146 -5.23 -11.89 14.63
N TYR A 147 -6.29 -12.52 15.10
CA TYR A 147 -7.42 -11.87 15.76
C TYR A 147 -7.22 -11.91 17.27
N ARG A 148 -7.26 -10.75 17.91
CA ARG A 148 -7.10 -10.65 19.36
C ARG A 148 -8.22 -11.41 20.09
N GLU A 149 -7.83 -12.19 21.12
CA GLU A 149 -8.77 -12.93 21.97
C GLU A 149 -9.59 -14.00 21.20
N ALA A 150 -9.10 -14.43 20.02
CA ALA A 150 -9.71 -15.50 19.25
C ALA A 150 -8.68 -16.61 18.99
N ASN A 151 -9.16 -17.87 18.98
CA ASN A 151 -8.38 -19.02 18.52
C ASN A 151 -8.51 -19.21 17.01
N TYR A 152 -8.55 -18.09 16.28
CA TYR A 152 -8.74 -18.04 14.85
C TYR A 152 -7.75 -17.06 14.25
N GLY A 153 -7.30 -17.37 13.06
CA GLY A 153 -6.47 -16.52 12.24
C GLY A 153 -6.66 -16.81 10.76
N GLU A 154 -5.91 -16.12 9.96
CA GLU A 154 -5.87 -16.31 8.51
C GLU A 154 -4.43 -16.41 8.07
N LEU A 155 -4.13 -17.39 7.23
CA LEU A 155 -2.84 -17.57 6.58
C LEU A 155 -3.09 -17.81 5.09
N PHE A 156 -2.51 -16.95 4.26
CA PHE A 156 -2.62 -17.05 2.81
C PHE A 156 -1.25 -17.14 2.17
N ASP A 157 -1.11 -18.01 1.17
CA ASP A 157 -0.02 -18.04 0.22
C ASP A 157 -0.38 -17.13 -0.95
N LEU A 158 0.18 -15.93 -0.99
CA LEU A 158 -0.15 -14.90 -1.98
C LEU A 158 0.37 -15.23 -3.39
N GLU A 159 1.30 -16.19 -3.53
CA GLU A 159 1.79 -16.63 -4.84
C GLU A 159 0.78 -17.57 -5.51
N SER A 160 0.28 -18.57 -4.77
CA SER A 160 -0.67 -19.56 -5.29
C SER A 160 -2.13 -19.13 -5.19
N ASP A 161 -2.46 -18.27 -4.22
CA ASP A 161 -3.81 -17.77 -3.95
C ASP A 161 -3.81 -16.23 -3.74
N PRO A 162 -3.55 -15.44 -4.80
CA PRO A 162 -3.49 -13.98 -4.69
C PRO A 162 -4.84 -13.32 -4.38
N ASN A 163 -5.94 -14.08 -4.43
CA ASN A 163 -7.28 -13.61 -4.09
C ASN A 163 -7.73 -14.03 -2.69
N GLU A 164 -6.90 -14.76 -1.94
CA GLU A 164 -7.12 -15.11 -0.54
C GLU A 164 -8.43 -15.88 -0.27
N TYR A 165 -8.75 -16.83 -1.17
CA TYR A 165 -9.95 -17.66 -1.00
C TYR A 165 -9.71 -18.94 -0.18
N ASN A 166 -8.44 -19.34 -0.01
CA ASN A 166 -8.06 -20.57 0.69
C ASN A 166 -7.26 -20.27 1.96
N ASN A 167 -7.95 -20.16 3.09
CA ASN A 167 -7.31 -19.94 4.38
C ASN A 167 -6.56 -21.22 4.84
N LEU A 168 -5.25 -21.10 4.98
CA LEU A 168 -4.35 -22.19 5.39
C LEU A 168 -4.14 -22.27 6.92
N TRP A 169 -4.85 -21.47 7.71
CA TRP A 169 -4.64 -21.35 9.17
C TRP A 169 -4.67 -22.70 9.90
N ASP A 170 -5.63 -23.55 9.58
CA ASP A 170 -5.81 -24.88 10.19
C ASP A 170 -5.06 -26.00 9.44
N ASN A 171 -4.27 -25.66 8.43
CA ASN A 171 -3.51 -26.64 7.65
C ASN A 171 -2.20 -26.98 8.36
N ALA A 172 -2.11 -28.19 8.93
CA ALA A 172 -0.92 -28.65 9.66
C ALA A 172 0.38 -28.66 8.84
N ASN A 173 0.31 -28.67 7.52
CA ASN A 173 1.49 -28.61 6.62
C ASN A 173 1.93 -27.18 6.30
N ALA A 174 1.16 -26.17 6.69
CA ALA A 174 1.44 -24.76 6.44
C ALA A 174 1.92 -24.00 7.69
N GLN A 175 1.98 -24.69 8.85
CA GLN A 175 2.44 -24.14 10.13
C GLN A 175 3.94 -24.33 10.35
#